data_c0c7f06e4fc9440f415c417bc3a9b29e
#
_entry.id   c0c7f06e4fc9440f415c417bc3a9b29e
#
_cell.length_a   1.000
_cell.length_b   1.000
_cell.length_c   1.000
_cell.angle_alpha   90.00
_cell.angle_beta   90.00
_cell.angle_gamma   90.00
#
_symmetry.space_group_name_H-M   'P 1'
#
loop_
_entity.id
_entity.type
_entity.pdbx_description
1 polymer ?
#
loop_
_entity_poly.entity_id
_entity_poly.type
_entity_poly.pdbx_seq_one_letter_code
_entity_poly.pdbx_strand_id
1 'polypeptide(L)'
;MKYKVKIDKAADREELALILVRNDYWRKNRTTEGWVLKCDVRHFFASIDHDLLKEKLRKVVVDDRMYRLMCVYIDASADGLPLGYQTSQLLALLFLDGFDHFVKERLRIKYYVRYMDDFLLIHPDKKYLQYCQKEIETYLGKLRLELNEKTNIFPLRHGVDFLGFHTYITESGQIVRKLRRSSLKAMSGKIRKWKKDYPAGKVTQKQILDSWTSWEAHAAHGNTYTLRRKIASQVSEIIGIPLRCHAPIRLSKKQKAMLEHKKRRKASQKAALAAATQHHDGDPPW
;
A
#
# COMPACT_ATOMS: atom_id res chain seq x y z
N MET A 1 -22.30 5.11 0.22
CA MET A 1 -21.13 5.83 0.79
C MET A 1 -20.12 6.04 -0.33
N LYS A 2 -20.04 7.26 -0.90
CA LYS A 2 -19.13 7.53 -2.02
C LYS A 2 -17.69 7.62 -1.52
N TYR A 3 -16.89 6.60 -1.77
CA TYR A 3 -15.45 6.69 -1.57
C TYR A 3 -14.85 7.56 -2.68
N LYS A 4 -14.52 8.82 -2.35
CA LYS A 4 -13.69 9.64 -3.24
C LYS A 4 -12.27 9.11 -3.18
N VAL A 5 -11.88 8.30 -4.15
CA VAL A 5 -10.48 8.00 -4.43
C VAL A 5 -9.87 9.28 -5.03
N LYS A 6 -9.21 10.07 -4.21
CA LYS A 6 -8.35 11.15 -4.71
C LYS A 6 -7.01 10.52 -5.05
N ILE A 7 -6.73 10.42 -6.33
CA ILE A 7 -5.44 10.00 -6.87
C ILE A 7 -4.47 11.19 -6.74
N ASP A 8 -3.73 11.24 -5.64
CA ASP A 8 -2.58 12.13 -5.46
C ASP A 8 -1.49 11.34 -4.75
N LYS A 9 -0.37 11.10 -5.42
CA LYS A 9 0.84 10.42 -4.95
C LYS A 9 0.54 9.06 -4.30
N ALA A 10 0.18 8.08 -5.12
CA ALA A 10 -0.36 6.78 -4.73
C ALA A 10 0.50 6.02 -3.70
N ALA A 11 1.82 5.95 -3.87
CA ALA A 11 2.71 5.22 -2.99
C ALA A 11 2.69 5.71 -1.52
N ASP A 12 2.64 7.03 -1.29
CA ASP A 12 2.63 7.60 0.07
C ASP A 12 1.33 7.30 0.83
N ARG A 13 0.21 7.13 0.13
CA ARG A 13 -1.11 6.93 0.74
C ARG A 13 -1.38 5.51 1.17
N GLU A 14 -0.89 4.54 0.42
CA GLU A 14 -1.14 3.12 0.67
C GLU A 14 -0.23 2.60 1.77
N GLU A 15 1.00 3.09 1.84
CA GLU A 15 1.86 2.90 3.00
C GLU A 15 1.23 3.49 4.27
N LEU A 16 0.59 4.67 4.15
CA LEU A 16 -0.16 5.29 5.23
C LEU A 16 -1.41 4.47 5.57
N ALA A 17 -2.07 3.84 4.60
CA ALA A 17 -3.22 3.00 4.83
C ALA A 17 -2.89 1.78 5.70
N LEU A 18 -1.77 1.10 5.47
CA LEU A 18 -1.33 0.00 6.33
C LEU A 18 -1.07 0.47 7.78
N ILE A 19 -0.43 1.64 7.94
CA ILE A 19 -0.20 2.23 9.26
C ILE A 19 -1.54 2.54 9.95
N LEU A 20 -2.49 3.12 9.24
CA LEU A 20 -3.81 3.45 9.77
C LEU A 20 -4.61 2.19 10.15
N VAL A 21 -4.63 1.18 9.30
CA VAL A 21 -5.33 -0.09 9.55
C VAL A 21 -4.77 -0.79 10.80
N ARG A 22 -3.45 -0.84 10.97
CA ARG A 22 -2.81 -1.44 12.14
C ARG A 22 -3.03 -0.61 13.41
N ASN A 23 -2.94 0.71 13.32
CA ASN A 23 -3.18 1.60 14.43
C ASN A 23 -4.65 1.51 14.91
N ASP A 24 -5.61 1.44 13.98
CA ASP A 24 -7.02 1.24 14.30
C ASP A 24 -7.27 -0.13 14.95
N TYR A 25 -6.59 -1.18 14.48
CA TYR A 25 -6.66 -2.50 15.10
C TYR A 25 -6.20 -2.45 16.56
N TRP A 26 -4.99 -1.90 16.82
CA TRP A 26 -4.46 -1.79 18.19
C TRP A 26 -5.32 -0.88 19.07
N ARG A 27 -5.77 0.27 18.58
CA ARG A 27 -6.62 1.20 19.35
C ARG A 27 -7.94 0.58 19.80
N LYS A 28 -8.52 -0.29 18.98
CA LYS A 28 -9.79 -0.95 19.31
C LYS A 28 -9.63 -2.16 20.19
N ASN A 29 -8.64 -3.00 19.91
CA ASN A 29 -8.47 -4.26 20.59
C ASN A 29 -7.48 -4.18 21.75
N ARG A 30 -6.69 -3.10 21.85
CA ARG A 30 -5.66 -2.87 22.87
C ARG A 30 -4.67 -4.03 22.99
N THR A 31 -4.45 -4.74 21.89
CA THR A 31 -3.55 -5.88 21.80
C THR A 31 -2.80 -5.88 20.48
N THR A 32 -1.64 -6.50 20.48
CA THR A 32 -0.87 -6.84 19.26
C THR A 32 -1.15 -8.27 18.79
N GLU A 33 -2.02 -8.99 19.50
CA GLU A 33 -2.46 -10.32 19.10
C GLU A 33 -3.43 -10.25 17.94
N GLY A 34 -3.44 -11.30 17.14
CA GLY A 34 -4.24 -11.41 15.94
C GLY A 34 -3.43 -12.01 14.79
N TRP A 35 -4.05 -12.07 13.65
CA TRP A 35 -3.51 -12.73 12.47
C TRP A 35 -3.56 -11.82 11.26
N VAL A 36 -2.61 -12.00 10.37
CA VAL A 36 -2.55 -11.34 9.07
C VAL A 36 -2.63 -12.40 7.99
N LEU A 37 -3.57 -12.27 7.08
CA LEU A 37 -3.55 -12.96 5.79
C LEU A 37 -2.94 -11.98 4.79
N LYS A 38 -1.77 -12.34 4.25
CA LYS A 38 -1.12 -11.61 3.17
C LYS A 38 -1.25 -12.39 1.89
N CYS A 39 -1.77 -11.74 0.86
CA CYS A 39 -2.00 -12.28 -0.46
C CYS A 39 -1.29 -11.46 -1.52
N ASP A 40 -0.92 -12.13 -2.60
CA ASP A 40 -0.34 -11.58 -3.81
C ASP A 40 -0.94 -12.32 -5.00
N VAL A 41 -1.36 -11.63 -6.05
CA VAL A 41 -1.92 -12.26 -7.24
C VAL A 41 -0.79 -12.65 -8.20
N ARG A 42 -0.79 -13.89 -8.64
CA ARG A 42 0.22 -14.42 -9.55
C ARG A 42 0.15 -13.72 -10.90
N HIS A 43 1.29 -13.19 -11.36
CA HIS A 43 1.43 -12.54 -12.69
C HIS A 43 0.29 -11.55 -13.03
N PHE A 44 -0.20 -10.78 -12.06
CA PHE A 44 -1.45 -10.02 -12.11
C PHE A 44 -1.68 -9.30 -13.45
N PHE A 45 -0.78 -8.42 -13.86
CA PHE A 45 -0.95 -7.64 -15.11
C PHE A 45 -1.04 -8.53 -16.35
N ALA A 46 -0.23 -9.58 -16.41
CA ALA A 46 -0.26 -10.54 -17.53
C ALA A 46 -1.47 -11.48 -17.51
N SER A 47 -2.11 -11.64 -16.35
CA SER A 47 -3.27 -12.53 -16.18
C SER A 47 -4.62 -11.81 -16.27
N ILE A 48 -4.64 -10.50 -16.51
CA ILE A 48 -5.89 -9.76 -16.68
C ILE A 48 -6.57 -10.18 -17.98
N ASP A 49 -7.74 -10.77 -17.86
CA ASP A 49 -8.56 -11.17 -18.98
C ASP A 49 -9.17 -9.94 -19.68
N HIS A 50 -8.95 -9.82 -20.99
CA HIS A 50 -9.39 -8.66 -21.78
C HIS A 50 -10.90 -8.56 -21.88
N ASP A 51 -11.62 -9.67 -22.04
CA ASP A 51 -13.07 -9.66 -22.22
C ASP A 51 -13.76 -9.24 -20.91
N LEU A 52 -13.33 -9.83 -19.79
CA LEU A 52 -13.82 -9.43 -18.46
C LEU A 52 -13.49 -7.97 -18.14
N LEU A 53 -12.30 -7.49 -18.54
CA LEU A 53 -11.93 -6.09 -18.36
C LEU A 53 -12.80 -5.16 -19.21
N LYS A 54 -13.03 -5.48 -20.49
CA LYS A 54 -13.88 -4.70 -21.40
C LYS A 54 -15.33 -4.65 -20.90
N GLU A 55 -15.86 -5.77 -20.37
CA GLU A 55 -17.18 -5.79 -19.75
C GLU A 55 -17.27 -4.82 -18.57
N LYS A 56 -16.28 -4.82 -17.69
CA LYS A 56 -16.21 -3.88 -16.56
C LYS A 56 -16.04 -2.43 -17.02
N LEU A 57 -15.19 -2.21 -18.03
CA LEU A 57 -14.94 -0.90 -18.61
C LEU A 57 -16.22 -0.30 -19.20
N ARG A 58 -17.05 -1.12 -19.90
CA ARG A 58 -18.32 -0.67 -20.49
C ARG A 58 -19.31 -0.16 -19.45
N LYS A 59 -19.26 -0.66 -18.22
CA LYS A 59 -20.14 -0.21 -17.13
C LYS A 59 -19.81 1.20 -16.62
N VAL A 60 -18.59 1.69 -16.86
CA VAL A 60 -18.11 3.00 -16.38
C VAL A 60 -17.86 4.01 -17.49
N VAL A 61 -17.57 3.55 -18.71
CA VAL A 61 -17.31 4.40 -19.88
C VAL A 61 -18.55 4.39 -20.77
N VAL A 62 -19.30 5.47 -20.73
CA VAL A 62 -20.56 5.64 -21.52
C VAL A 62 -20.24 6.04 -22.95
N ASP A 63 -19.25 6.87 -23.20
CA ASP A 63 -18.86 7.36 -24.52
C ASP A 63 -18.27 6.24 -25.39
N ASP A 64 -18.87 5.99 -26.55
CA ASP A 64 -18.51 4.91 -27.45
C ASP A 64 -17.14 5.11 -28.12
N ARG A 65 -16.71 6.33 -28.35
CA ARG A 65 -15.40 6.61 -28.96
C ARG A 65 -14.30 6.33 -27.95
N MET A 66 -14.48 6.80 -26.73
CA MET A 66 -13.57 6.53 -25.62
C MET A 66 -13.50 5.03 -25.33
N TYR A 67 -14.63 4.34 -25.26
CA TYR A 67 -14.66 2.89 -25.03
C TYR A 67 -13.88 2.13 -26.10
N ARG A 68 -14.11 2.43 -27.40
CA ARG A 68 -13.37 1.81 -28.51
C ARG A 68 -11.86 2.07 -28.42
N LEU A 69 -11.46 3.32 -28.11
CA LEU A 69 -10.05 3.65 -27.94
C LEU A 69 -9.40 2.84 -26.80
N MET A 70 -10.10 2.69 -25.68
CA MET A 70 -9.60 1.89 -24.55
C MET A 70 -9.54 0.40 -24.90
N CYS A 71 -10.49 -0.14 -25.69
CA CYS A 71 -10.43 -1.51 -26.17
C CYS A 71 -9.20 -1.75 -27.08
N VAL A 72 -8.92 -0.83 -28.00
CA VAL A 72 -7.71 -0.91 -28.85
C VAL A 72 -6.44 -0.92 -27.98
N TYR A 73 -6.40 -0.10 -26.92
CA TYR A 73 -5.28 -0.10 -25.99
C TYR A 73 -5.16 -1.43 -25.21
N ILE A 74 -6.26 -2.01 -24.77
CA ILE A 74 -6.28 -3.31 -24.07
C ILE A 74 -5.76 -4.40 -25.00
N ASP A 75 -6.22 -4.42 -26.27
CA ASP A 75 -5.87 -5.45 -27.26
C ASP A 75 -4.47 -5.25 -27.88
N ALA A 76 -3.78 -4.16 -27.58
CA ALA A 76 -2.40 -3.94 -28.03
C ALA A 76 -1.39 -4.90 -27.40
N SER A 77 -1.74 -5.57 -26.31
CA SER A 77 -0.95 -6.65 -25.71
C SER A 77 -1.58 -7.99 -26.07
N ALA A 78 -0.78 -9.00 -26.34
CA ALA A 78 -1.29 -10.36 -26.62
C ALA A 78 -1.92 -10.97 -25.36
N ASP A 79 -1.31 -10.74 -24.19
CA ASP A 79 -1.76 -11.24 -22.89
C ASP A 79 -1.80 -10.09 -21.88
N GLY A 80 -2.89 -9.95 -21.15
CA GLY A 80 -3.06 -9.02 -20.04
C GLY A 80 -2.79 -7.55 -20.41
N LEU A 81 -2.27 -6.79 -19.46
CA LEU A 81 -1.98 -5.37 -19.65
C LEU A 81 -0.46 -5.10 -19.67
N PRO A 82 0.01 -4.24 -20.58
CA PRO A 82 1.42 -3.91 -20.69
C PRO A 82 1.91 -3.17 -19.44
N LEU A 83 3.10 -3.53 -18.96
CA LEU A 83 3.74 -2.89 -17.79
C LEU A 83 4.29 -1.51 -18.14
N GLY A 84 4.33 -0.63 -17.14
CA GLY A 84 4.96 0.69 -17.24
C GLY A 84 4.03 1.82 -17.68
N TYR A 85 2.82 1.53 -18.10
CA TYR A 85 1.86 2.56 -18.50
C TYR A 85 0.90 2.90 -17.35
N GLN A 86 0.60 4.19 -17.17
CA GLN A 86 -0.38 4.64 -16.17
C GLN A 86 -1.80 4.16 -16.48
N THR A 87 -2.12 4.04 -17.76
CA THR A 87 -3.40 3.50 -18.23
C THR A 87 -3.60 2.06 -17.77
N SER A 88 -2.56 1.23 -17.85
CA SER A 88 -2.60 -0.16 -17.36
C SER A 88 -2.90 -0.20 -15.86
N GLN A 89 -2.30 0.71 -15.07
CA GLN A 89 -2.56 0.77 -13.63
C GLN A 89 -4.01 1.13 -13.33
N LEU A 90 -4.59 2.10 -14.07
CA LEU A 90 -5.97 2.49 -13.91
C LEU A 90 -6.94 1.35 -14.26
N LEU A 91 -6.68 0.65 -15.36
CA LEU A 91 -7.47 -0.51 -15.80
C LEU A 91 -7.37 -1.67 -14.81
N ALA A 92 -6.19 -1.91 -14.25
CA ALA A 92 -5.97 -2.92 -13.22
C ALA A 92 -6.74 -2.59 -11.91
N LEU A 93 -6.82 -1.32 -11.53
CA LEU A 93 -7.65 -0.88 -10.39
C LEU A 93 -9.13 -1.11 -10.67
N LEU A 94 -9.61 -0.77 -11.88
CA LEU A 94 -10.99 -1.04 -12.30
C LEU A 94 -11.30 -2.54 -12.30
N PHE A 95 -10.34 -3.36 -12.74
CA PHE A 95 -10.53 -4.81 -12.79
C PHE A 95 -10.80 -5.42 -11.42
N LEU A 96 -10.14 -4.91 -10.37
CA LEU A 96 -10.30 -5.37 -8.98
C LEU A 96 -11.27 -4.53 -8.12
N ASP A 97 -11.97 -3.54 -8.68
CA ASP A 97 -12.89 -2.69 -7.90
C ASP A 97 -13.96 -3.52 -7.16
N GLY A 98 -14.64 -4.42 -7.87
CA GLY A 98 -15.62 -5.32 -7.26
C GLY A 98 -15.03 -6.28 -6.21
N PHE A 99 -13.73 -6.58 -6.28
CA PHE A 99 -13.05 -7.37 -5.26
C PHE A 99 -12.93 -6.62 -3.93
N ASP A 100 -12.63 -5.32 -3.96
CA ASP A 100 -12.58 -4.50 -2.75
C ASP A 100 -13.95 -4.44 -2.05
N HIS A 101 -15.04 -4.32 -2.81
CA HIS A 101 -16.41 -4.40 -2.31
C HIS A 101 -16.70 -5.77 -1.70
N PHE A 102 -16.31 -6.86 -2.37
CA PHE A 102 -16.48 -8.22 -1.87
C PHE A 102 -15.80 -8.40 -0.51
N VAL A 103 -14.55 -7.99 -0.37
CA VAL A 103 -13.80 -8.09 0.89
C VAL A 103 -14.43 -7.25 2.01
N LYS A 104 -14.92 -6.05 1.69
CA LYS A 104 -15.48 -5.11 2.68
C LYS A 104 -16.90 -5.44 3.08
N GLU A 105 -17.75 -5.79 2.13
CA GLU A 105 -19.20 -5.90 2.32
C GLU A 105 -19.64 -7.35 2.57
N ARG A 106 -19.08 -8.30 1.82
CA ARG A 106 -19.44 -9.74 1.95
C ARG A 106 -18.60 -10.41 3.03
N LEU A 107 -17.27 -10.32 2.96
CA LEU A 107 -16.39 -10.86 4.00
C LEU A 107 -16.31 -9.97 5.24
N ARG A 108 -16.89 -8.78 5.23
CA ARG A 108 -16.96 -7.85 6.37
C ARG A 108 -15.61 -7.62 7.05
N ILE A 109 -14.52 -7.73 6.30
CA ILE A 109 -13.17 -7.49 6.83
C ILE A 109 -12.97 -5.99 7.04
N LYS A 110 -12.82 -5.60 8.31
CA LYS A 110 -12.66 -4.21 8.71
C LYS A 110 -11.26 -3.69 8.40
N TYR A 111 -10.25 -4.50 8.64
CA TYR A 111 -8.85 -4.15 8.52
C TYR A 111 -8.28 -4.77 7.25
N TYR A 112 -8.48 -4.09 6.14
CA TYR A 112 -8.10 -4.47 4.79
C TYR A 112 -7.34 -3.34 4.12
N VAL A 113 -6.28 -3.69 3.42
CA VAL A 113 -5.47 -2.78 2.59
C VAL A 113 -5.03 -3.52 1.33
N ARG A 114 -5.10 -2.87 0.18
CA ARG A 114 -4.61 -3.39 -1.09
C ARG A 114 -3.78 -2.34 -1.82
N TYR A 115 -2.70 -2.79 -2.40
CA TYR A 115 -1.90 -2.07 -3.38
C TYR A 115 -1.75 -2.93 -4.63
N MET A 116 -2.50 -2.58 -5.67
CA MET A 116 -2.60 -3.39 -6.90
C MET A 116 -2.96 -4.84 -6.59
N ASP A 117 -2.03 -5.75 -6.76
CA ASP A 117 -2.09 -7.19 -6.54
C ASP A 117 -1.70 -7.64 -5.14
N ASP A 118 -0.93 -6.83 -4.40
CA ASP A 118 -0.50 -7.12 -3.02
C ASP A 118 -1.54 -6.59 -2.02
N PHE A 119 -2.15 -7.46 -1.25
CA PHE A 119 -3.15 -7.07 -0.27
C PHE A 119 -3.06 -7.87 1.03
N LEU A 120 -3.62 -7.30 2.08
CA LEU A 120 -3.62 -7.93 3.39
C LEU A 120 -4.91 -7.66 4.16
N LEU A 121 -5.28 -8.67 4.95
CA LEU A 121 -6.40 -8.67 5.87
C LEU A 121 -5.88 -8.91 7.28
N ILE A 122 -6.41 -8.19 8.27
CA ILE A 122 -6.08 -8.41 9.68
C ILE A 122 -7.36 -8.78 10.42
N HIS A 123 -7.30 -9.87 11.19
CA HIS A 123 -8.42 -10.36 11.99
C HIS A 123 -7.92 -11.03 13.28
N PRO A 124 -8.66 -10.95 14.41
CA PRO A 124 -8.29 -11.66 15.63
C PRO A 124 -8.37 -13.19 15.48
N ASP A 125 -9.32 -13.70 14.70
CA ASP A 125 -9.52 -15.14 14.49
C ASP A 125 -8.82 -15.63 13.22
N LYS A 126 -7.92 -16.62 13.40
CA LYS A 126 -7.20 -17.32 12.33
C LYS A 126 -8.12 -18.14 11.43
N LYS A 127 -9.09 -18.84 12.03
CA LYS A 127 -10.03 -19.69 11.28
C LYS A 127 -10.87 -18.87 10.31
N TYR A 128 -11.27 -17.69 10.76
CA TYR A 128 -11.99 -16.75 9.89
C TYR A 128 -11.14 -16.28 8.71
N LEU A 129 -9.85 -16.00 8.90
CA LEU A 129 -8.97 -15.67 7.78
C LEU A 129 -8.74 -16.85 6.83
N GLN A 130 -8.73 -18.09 7.32
CA GLN A 130 -8.67 -19.28 6.47
C GLN A 130 -9.93 -19.43 5.60
N TYR A 131 -11.09 -19.15 6.18
CA TYR A 131 -12.34 -19.07 5.43
C TYR A 131 -12.29 -17.95 4.39
N CYS A 132 -11.86 -16.73 4.77
CA CYS A 132 -11.71 -15.63 3.84
C CYS A 132 -10.75 -15.94 2.69
N GLN A 133 -9.67 -16.65 2.94
CA GLN A 133 -8.72 -17.06 1.90
C GLN A 133 -9.41 -17.92 0.83
N LYS A 134 -10.19 -18.92 1.22
CA LYS A 134 -10.93 -19.79 0.28
C LYS A 134 -11.96 -19.02 -0.54
N GLU A 135 -12.69 -18.11 0.12
CA GLU A 135 -13.66 -17.25 -0.55
C GLU A 135 -12.99 -16.30 -1.56
N ILE A 136 -11.81 -15.76 -1.20
CA ILE A 136 -10.99 -14.91 -2.07
C ILE A 136 -10.48 -15.70 -3.28
N GLU A 137 -9.97 -16.92 -3.07
CA GLU A 137 -9.54 -17.81 -4.15
C GLU A 137 -10.69 -18.10 -5.12
N THR A 138 -11.89 -18.38 -4.59
CA THR A 138 -13.10 -18.60 -5.39
C THR A 138 -13.50 -17.34 -6.17
N TYR A 139 -13.41 -16.15 -5.54
CA TYR A 139 -13.74 -14.90 -6.20
C TYR A 139 -12.75 -14.56 -7.31
N LEU A 140 -11.45 -14.67 -7.03
CA LEU A 140 -10.40 -14.41 -8.02
C LEU A 140 -10.45 -15.41 -9.18
N GLY A 141 -10.79 -16.67 -8.93
CA GLY A 141 -10.99 -17.68 -9.96
C GLY A 141 -12.08 -17.29 -10.98
N LYS A 142 -13.16 -16.61 -10.55
CA LYS A 142 -14.17 -16.03 -11.45
C LYS A 142 -13.61 -14.93 -12.36
N LEU A 143 -12.55 -14.26 -11.91
CA LEU A 143 -11.81 -13.27 -12.68
C LEU A 143 -10.64 -13.89 -13.47
N ARG A 144 -10.50 -15.21 -13.50
CA ARG A 144 -9.39 -15.95 -14.11
C ARG A 144 -8.03 -15.57 -13.50
N LEU A 145 -8.03 -15.18 -12.22
CA LEU A 145 -6.84 -14.85 -11.43
C LEU A 145 -6.57 -15.92 -10.39
N GLU A 146 -5.29 -16.11 -10.07
CA GLU A 146 -4.82 -17.05 -9.06
C GLU A 146 -3.98 -16.34 -8.00
N LEU A 147 -4.08 -16.81 -6.73
CA LEU A 147 -3.18 -16.36 -5.68
C LEU A 147 -1.78 -16.96 -5.87
N ASN A 148 -0.76 -16.18 -5.52
CA ASN A 148 0.60 -16.64 -5.47
C ASN A 148 0.79 -17.65 -4.31
N GLU A 149 1.64 -18.67 -4.49
CA GLU A 149 2.02 -19.65 -3.47
C GLU A 149 2.59 -19.03 -2.18
N LYS A 150 3.05 -17.77 -2.25
CA LYS A 150 3.53 -16.99 -1.10
C LYS A 150 2.40 -16.47 -0.20
N THR A 151 1.14 -16.68 -0.59
CA THR A 151 -0.03 -16.33 0.25
C THR A 151 0.06 -17.08 1.57
N ASN A 152 0.00 -16.33 2.69
CA ASN A 152 0.24 -16.92 4.00
C ASN A 152 -0.52 -16.20 5.12
N ILE A 153 -0.90 -16.98 6.14
CA ILE A 153 -1.48 -16.48 7.38
C ILE A 153 -0.45 -16.61 8.51
N PHE A 154 -0.13 -15.49 9.13
CA PHE A 154 0.86 -15.44 10.21
C PHE A 154 0.43 -14.48 11.34
N PRO A 155 1.00 -14.63 12.56
CA PRO A 155 0.68 -13.77 13.69
C PRO A 155 1.02 -12.29 13.42
N LEU A 156 0.12 -11.38 13.79
CA LEU A 156 0.30 -9.93 13.63
C LEU A 156 1.56 -9.41 14.34
N ARG A 157 1.95 -10.02 15.46
CA ARG A 157 3.17 -9.68 16.22
C ARG A 157 4.46 -9.81 15.42
N HIS A 158 4.49 -10.70 14.42
CA HIS A 158 5.69 -10.87 13.57
C HIS A 158 5.96 -9.66 12.67
N GLY A 159 5.04 -8.72 12.58
CA GLY A 159 5.12 -7.64 11.61
C GLY A 159 4.71 -8.08 10.21
N VAL A 160 4.67 -7.12 9.30
CA VAL A 160 4.27 -7.34 7.89
C VAL A 160 5.27 -6.70 6.97
N ASP A 161 5.73 -7.46 6.00
CA ASP A 161 6.50 -6.95 4.88
C ASP A 161 5.54 -6.43 3.81
N PHE A 162 5.54 -5.12 3.57
CA PHE A 162 4.68 -4.47 2.60
C PHE A 162 5.39 -3.23 2.01
N LEU A 163 5.31 -3.05 0.70
CA LEU A 163 5.88 -1.91 -0.03
C LEU A 163 7.34 -1.57 0.33
N GLY A 164 8.18 -2.59 0.46
CA GLY A 164 9.60 -2.40 0.75
C GLY A 164 9.97 -2.22 2.22
N PHE A 165 9.00 -2.21 3.12
CA PHE A 165 9.20 -2.05 4.57
C PHE A 165 8.71 -3.26 5.34
N HIS A 166 9.38 -3.52 6.45
CA HIS A 166 8.90 -4.37 7.52
C HIS A 166 8.25 -3.49 8.59
N THR A 167 6.93 -3.61 8.74
CA THR A 167 6.13 -2.79 9.65
C THR A 167 5.60 -3.64 10.80
N TYR A 168 5.80 -3.21 12.04
CA TYR A 168 5.25 -3.86 13.23
C TYR A 168 4.77 -2.83 14.25
N ILE A 169 3.95 -3.29 15.20
CA ILE A 169 3.47 -2.50 16.34
C ILE A 169 4.21 -2.99 17.58
N THR A 170 4.74 -2.08 18.37
CA THR A 170 5.28 -2.37 19.69
C THR A 170 4.16 -2.57 20.71
N GLU A 171 4.46 -3.15 21.87
CA GLU A 171 3.50 -3.29 22.98
C GLU A 171 2.95 -1.94 23.45
N SER A 172 3.75 -0.88 23.36
CA SER A 172 3.31 0.50 23.65
C SER A 172 2.41 1.11 22.56
N GLY A 173 2.08 0.37 21.51
CA GLY A 173 1.23 0.83 20.41
C GLY A 173 1.94 1.72 19.38
N GLN A 174 3.27 1.85 19.46
CA GLN A 174 4.02 2.58 18.44
C GLN A 174 4.18 1.73 17.18
N ILE A 175 3.98 2.36 16.03
CA ILE A 175 4.23 1.72 14.73
C ILE A 175 5.67 1.98 14.34
N VAL A 176 6.40 0.91 14.07
CA VAL A 176 7.79 0.95 13.61
C VAL A 176 7.86 0.41 12.20
N ARG A 177 8.50 1.16 11.31
CA ARG A 177 8.75 0.80 9.92
C ARG A 177 10.25 0.73 9.66
N LYS A 178 10.75 -0.45 9.40
CA LYS A 178 12.14 -0.70 9.03
C LYS A 178 12.23 -1.06 7.55
N LEU A 179 13.30 -0.67 6.88
CA LEU A 179 13.59 -1.19 5.55
C LEU A 179 13.76 -2.71 5.60
N ARG A 180 13.28 -3.38 4.57
CA ARG A 180 13.51 -4.83 4.39
C ARG A 180 15.01 -5.14 4.34
N ARG A 181 15.39 -6.29 4.89
CA ARG A 181 16.78 -6.77 4.86
C ARG A 181 17.34 -6.87 3.44
N SER A 182 16.51 -7.24 2.46
CA SER A 182 16.89 -7.29 1.04
C SER A 182 17.33 -5.92 0.50
N SER A 183 16.59 -4.85 0.80
CA SER A 183 16.94 -3.48 0.41
C SER A 183 18.27 -3.03 1.04
N LEU A 184 18.49 -3.35 2.31
CA LEU A 184 19.75 -3.05 3.02
C LEU A 184 20.93 -3.81 2.40
N LYS A 185 20.75 -5.10 2.10
CA LYS A 185 21.78 -5.95 1.47
C LYS A 185 22.13 -5.43 0.08
N ALA A 186 21.13 -5.05 -0.71
CA ALA A 186 21.32 -4.48 -2.05
C ALA A 186 22.12 -3.15 -1.97
N MET A 187 21.76 -2.24 -1.05
CA MET A 187 22.49 -0.98 -0.89
C MET A 187 23.93 -1.19 -0.41
N SER A 188 24.15 -2.09 0.55
CA SER A 188 25.50 -2.47 1.00
C SER A 188 26.34 -3.09 -0.13
N GLY A 189 25.70 -3.86 -1.03
CA GLY A 189 26.34 -4.39 -2.22
C GLY A 189 26.76 -3.29 -3.20
N LYS A 190 25.86 -2.31 -3.45
CA LYS A 190 26.17 -1.13 -4.28
C LYS A 190 27.36 -0.34 -3.72
N ILE A 191 27.40 -0.06 -2.41
CA ILE A 191 28.48 0.67 -1.76
C ILE A 191 29.81 -0.05 -1.96
N ARG A 192 29.85 -1.38 -1.76
CA ARG A 192 31.07 -2.17 -1.97
C ARG A 192 31.54 -2.11 -3.43
N LYS A 193 30.61 -2.14 -4.37
CA LYS A 193 30.92 -2.00 -5.79
C LYS A 193 31.43 -0.60 -6.11
N TRP A 194 30.80 0.46 -5.62
CA TRP A 194 31.24 1.84 -5.85
C TRP A 194 32.65 2.13 -5.31
N LYS A 195 33.02 1.55 -4.14
CA LYS A 195 34.38 1.66 -3.59
C LYS A 195 35.46 1.17 -4.55
N LYS A 196 35.14 0.17 -5.39
CA LYS A 196 36.05 -0.38 -6.40
C LYS A 196 35.95 0.35 -7.75
N ASP A 197 34.73 0.61 -8.19
CA ASP A 197 34.46 1.06 -9.55
C ASP A 197 34.64 2.58 -9.71
N TYR A 198 34.42 3.38 -8.67
CA TYR A 198 34.58 4.83 -8.75
C TYR A 198 36.03 5.27 -8.95
N PRO A 199 37.02 4.79 -8.17
CA PRO A 199 38.43 5.11 -8.43
C PRO A 199 38.93 4.59 -9.76
N ALA A 200 38.33 3.50 -10.29
CA ALA A 200 38.65 2.92 -11.58
C ALA A 200 37.95 3.61 -12.76
N GLY A 201 37.19 4.69 -12.54
CA GLY A 201 36.46 5.42 -13.57
C GLY A 201 35.26 4.66 -14.18
N LYS A 202 34.87 3.50 -13.64
CA LYS A 202 33.77 2.65 -14.16
C LYS A 202 32.39 3.15 -13.81
N VAL A 203 32.27 4.01 -12.80
CA VAL A 203 31.02 4.65 -12.38
C VAL A 203 31.29 6.13 -12.11
N THR A 204 30.36 6.98 -12.59
CA THR A 204 30.46 8.43 -12.38
C THR A 204 29.87 8.84 -11.05
N GLN A 205 30.35 9.99 -10.51
CA GLN A 205 29.79 10.61 -9.31
C GLN A 205 28.29 10.84 -9.42
N LYS A 206 27.81 11.29 -10.59
CA LYS A 206 26.39 11.51 -10.86
C LYS A 206 25.58 10.24 -10.69
N GLN A 207 26.03 9.12 -11.24
CA GLN A 207 25.34 7.82 -11.11
C GLN A 207 25.25 7.36 -9.65
N ILE A 208 26.29 7.59 -8.86
CA ILE A 208 26.29 7.29 -7.41
C ILE A 208 25.25 8.17 -6.71
N LEU A 209 25.27 9.49 -6.95
CA LEU A 209 24.34 10.44 -6.37
C LEU A 209 22.88 10.15 -6.72
N ASP A 210 22.58 9.87 -7.99
CA ASP A 210 21.22 9.53 -8.45
C ASP A 210 20.71 8.26 -7.73
N SER A 211 21.56 7.24 -7.64
CA SER A 211 21.22 5.98 -6.95
C SER A 211 21.04 6.18 -5.43
N TRP A 212 21.89 7.01 -4.81
CA TRP A 212 21.78 7.38 -3.40
C TRP A 212 20.49 8.16 -3.13
N THR A 213 20.23 9.22 -3.91
CA THR A 213 19.07 10.09 -3.72
C THR A 213 17.75 9.30 -3.84
N SER A 214 17.66 8.43 -4.84
CA SER A 214 16.50 7.56 -5.01
C SER A 214 16.29 6.61 -3.81
N TRP A 215 17.37 5.99 -3.33
CA TRP A 215 17.31 5.10 -2.17
C TRP A 215 16.99 5.87 -0.87
N GLU A 216 17.59 7.05 -0.67
CA GLU A 216 17.37 7.90 0.50
C GLU A 216 15.93 8.39 0.56
N ALA A 217 15.36 8.83 -0.56
CA ALA A 217 13.98 9.26 -0.65
C ALA A 217 13.02 8.11 -0.25
N HIS A 218 13.22 6.90 -0.78
CA HIS A 218 12.43 5.74 -0.36
C HIS A 218 12.64 5.41 1.13
N ALA A 219 13.89 5.36 1.59
CA ALA A 219 14.21 5.03 2.99
C ALA A 219 13.65 6.05 3.99
N ALA A 220 13.46 7.31 3.58
CA ALA A 220 12.93 8.38 4.42
C ALA A 220 11.49 8.16 4.90
N HIS A 221 10.72 7.32 4.19
CA HIS A 221 9.36 6.93 4.61
C HIS A 221 9.33 6.01 5.84
N GLY A 222 10.47 5.49 6.30
CA GLY A 222 10.57 4.62 7.48
C GLY A 222 11.28 5.27 8.68
N ASN A 223 11.36 4.51 9.78
CA ASN A 223 12.14 4.86 10.98
C ASN A 223 13.62 4.59 10.73
N THR A 224 14.24 5.25 9.78
CA THR A 224 15.55 4.92 9.20
C THR A 224 16.58 6.04 9.29
N TYR A 225 16.32 7.12 10.03
CA TYR A 225 17.19 8.30 10.06
C TYR A 225 18.65 7.98 10.42
N THR A 226 18.89 7.23 11.50
CA THR A 226 20.23 6.82 11.91
C THR A 226 20.92 5.96 10.84
N LEU A 227 20.16 5.04 10.22
CA LEU A 227 20.65 4.21 9.13
C LEU A 227 21.05 5.05 7.92
N ARG A 228 20.16 5.96 7.48
CA ARG A 228 20.43 6.86 6.35
C ARG A 228 21.68 7.68 6.57
N ARG A 229 21.87 8.24 7.76
CA ARG A 229 23.11 8.97 8.14
C ARG A 229 24.35 8.10 7.99
N LYS A 230 24.30 6.86 8.48
CA LYS A 230 25.43 5.92 8.35
C LYS A 230 25.78 5.64 6.89
N ILE A 231 24.76 5.40 6.05
CA ILE A 231 24.97 5.15 4.62
C ILE A 231 25.45 6.42 3.90
N ALA A 232 24.91 7.61 4.24
CA ALA A 232 25.38 8.88 3.70
C ALA A 232 26.87 9.11 3.98
N SER A 233 27.35 8.83 5.18
CA SER A 233 28.79 8.93 5.51
C SER A 233 29.63 8.03 4.64
N GLN A 234 29.21 6.77 4.44
CA GLN A 234 29.93 5.82 3.59
C GLN A 234 29.98 6.25 2.12
N VAL A 235 28.88 6.83 1.61
CA VAL A 235 28.84 7.34 0.23
C VAL A 235 29.68 8.61 0.11
N SER A 236 29.62 9.51 1.10
CA SER A 236 30.44 10.73 1.16
C SER A 236 31.95 10.43 1.10
N GLU A 237 32.40 9.39 1.83
CA GLU A 237 33.79 8.92 1.80
C GLU A 237 34.23 8.46 0.40
N ILE A 238 33.32 7.88 -0.38
CA ILE A 238 33.64 7.39 -1.73
C ILE A 238 33.78 8.54 -2.72
N ILE A 239 32.84 9.51 -2.67
CA ILE A 239 32.77 10.58 -3.69
C ILE A 239 33.46 11.88 -3.30
N GLY A 240 33.96 11.97 -2.05
CA GLY A 240 34.63 13.17 -1.54
C GLY A 240 33.72 14.38 -1.26
N ILE A 241 32.38 14.19 -1.28
CA ILE A 241 31.40 15.27 -1.06
C ILE A 241 30.51 14.94 0.15
N PRO A 242 30.29 15.91 1.09
CA PRO A 242 29.44 15.67 2.24
C PRO A 242 27.97 15.55 1.85
N LEU A 243 27.35 14.38 2.11
CA LEU A 243 25.95 14.15 1.91
C LEU A 243 25.16 14.39 3.21
N ARG A 244 24.03 15.08 3.08
CA ARG A 244 23.11 15.32 4.19
C ARG A 244 21.82 14.53 3.97
N CYS A 245 21.37 13.85 5.02
CA CYS A 245 20.05 13.22 5.03
C CYS A 245 18.99 14.25 5.42
N HIS A 246 17.84 14.19 4.80
CA HIS A 246 16.69 14.95 5.26
C HIS A 246 16.31 14.51 6.67
N ALA A 247 16.16 15.48 7.59
CA ALA A 247 15.67 15.19 8.92
C ALA A 247 14.25 14.58 8.82
N PRO A 248 13.86 13.69 9.77
CA PRO A 248 12.46 13.24 9.83
C PRO A 248 11.57 14.46 9.93
N ILE A 249 10.50 14.50 9.14
CA ILE A 249 9.50 15.58 9.23
C ILE A 249 8.85 15.47 10.61
N ARG A 250 9.38 16.21 11.57
CA ARG A 250 8.74 16.38 12.87
C ARG A 250 7.62 17.40 12.69
N LEU A 251 6.39 16.92 12.68
CA LEU A 251 5.24 17.82 12.79
C LEU A 251 5.47 18.75 13.98
N SER A 252 5.44 20.05 13.74
CA SER A 252 5.52 21.05 14.80
C SER A 252 4.37 20.86 15.80
N LYS A 253 4.52 21.36 17.04
CA LYS A 253 3.43 21.34 18.03
C LYS A 253 2.13 21.91 17.45
N LYS A 254 2.24 22.99 16.65
CA LYS A 254 1.10 23.63 15.96
C LYS A 254 0.45 22.71 14.92
N GLN A 255 1.23 22.00 14.11
CA GLN A 255 0.72 21.05 13.11
C GLN A 255 0.07 19.82 13.78
N LYS A 256 0.65 19.32 14.89
CA LYS A 256 0.03 18.25 15.70
C LYS A 256 -1.30 18.70 16.29
N ALA A 257 -1.36 19.89 16.88
CA ALA A 257 -2.59 20.47 17.45
C ALA A 257 -3.67 20.67 16.36
N MET A 258 -3.29 21.16 15.19
CA MET A 258 -4.19 21.34 14.05
C MET A 258 -4.73 20.01 13.51
N LEU A 259 -3.91 18.96 13.50
CA LEU A 259 -4.31 17.60 13.11
C LEU A 259 -5.28 16.98 14.13
N GLU A 260 -5.02 17.17 15.42
CA GLU A 260 -5.89 16.76 16.53
C GLU A 260 -7.23 17.49 16.51
N HIS A 261 -7.22 18.80 16.28
CA HIS A 261 -8.44 19.62 16.15
C HIS A 261 -9.28 19.15 14.93
N LYS A 262 -8.63 18.86 13.80
CA LYS A 262 -9.31 18.33 12.60
C LYS A 262 -9.92 16.94 12.84
N LYS A 263 -9.26 16.10 13.65
CA LYS A 263 -9.80 14.79 14.08
C LYS A 263 -11.01 14.92 15.01
N ARG A 264 -10.93 15.83 16.00
CA ARG A 264 -12.05 16.14 16.94
C ARG A 264 -13.26 16.66 16.19
N ARG A 265 -13.07 17.60 15.25
CA ARG A 265 -14.14 18.15 14.42
C ARG A 265 -14.83 17.10 13.54
N LYS A 266 -14.06 16.17 12.95
CA LYS A 266 -14.63 15.03 12.19
C LYS A 266 -15.38 14.04 13.09
N ALA A 267 -14.89 13.80 14.29
CA ALA A 267 -15.56 12.93 15.26
C ALA A 267 -16.89 13.55 15.74
N SER A 268 -16.90 14.86 16.04
CA SER A 268 -18.09 15.61 16.41
C SER A 268 -19.15 15.65 15.28
N GLN A 269 -18.73 15.89 14.04
CA GLN A 269 -19.61 15.84 12.87
C GLN A 269 -20.21 14.44 12.66
N LYS A 270 -19.43 13.39 12.91
CA LYS A 270 -19.90 12.01 12.79
C LYS A 270 -20.90 11.65 13.92
N ALA A 271 -20.65 12.15 15.13
CA ALA A 271 -21.57 11.98 16.26
C ALA A 271 -22.89 12.73 16.06
N ALA A 272 -22.83 13.97 15.55
CA ALA A 272 -24.01 14.77 15.23
C ALA A 272 -24.84 14.12 14.10
N LEU A 273 -24.19 13.54 13.08
CA LEU A 273 -24.89 12.84 12.00
C LEU A 273 -25.55 11.54 12.50
N ALA A 274 -24.91 10.82 13.43
CA ALA A 274 -25.47 9.62 14.05
C ALA A 274 -26.66 9.94 14.97
N ALA A 275 -26.61 11.07 15.70
CA ALA A 275 -27.73 11.54 16.53
C ALA A 275 -28.93 11.99 15.67
N ALA A 276 -28.67 12.65 14.53
CA ALA A 276 -29.74 13.07 13.61
C ALA A 276 -30.46 11.90 12.93
N THR A 277 -29.76 10.77 12.70
CA THR A 277 -30.38 9.55 12.15
C THR A 277 -31.21 8.77 13.17
N GLN A 278 -30.95 8.92 14.47
CA GLN A 278 -31.73 8.27 15.53
C GLN A 278 -33.04 9.00 15.84
N HIS A 279 -33.20 10.27 15.46
CA HIS A 279 -34.45 11.03 15.68
C HIS A 279 -35.46 10.86 14.52
N HIS A 280 -35.16 10.11 13.47
CA HIS A 280 -36.09 9.91 12.35
C HIS A 280 -36.86 8.58 12.39
N ASP A 281 -36.59 7.72 13.37
CA ASP A 281 -37.26 6.40 13.52
C ASP A 281 -38.36 6.38 14.58
N GLY A 282 -38.91 7.53 14.96
CA GLY A 282 -39.81 7.68 16.12
C GLY A 282 -41.21 8.22 15.86
N ASP A 283 -41.70 8.34 14.62
CA ASP A 283 -43.10 8.70 14.39
C ASP A 283 -43.84 7.55 13.67
N PRO A 284 -44.91 6.99 14.28
CA PRO A 284 -45.75 5.99 13.61
C PRO A 284 -46.68 6.66 12.60
N PRO A 285 -46.92 5.99 11.45
CA PRO A 285 -47.88 6.49 10.49
C PRO A 285 -49.30 6.32 11.07
N TRP A 286 -50.05 7.36 11.00
CA TRP A 286 -51.52 7.38 11.24
C TRP A 286 -52.24 6.62 10.15
#